data_bea9d7dade73b88f61f3cda6fa8f4a40
#
_entry.id   bea9d7dade73b88f61f3cda6fa8f4a40
#
_cell.length_a   1.000
_cell.length_b   1.000
_cell.length_c   1.000
_cell.angle_alpha   90.00
_cell.angle_beta   90.00
_cell.angle_gamma   90.00
#
_symmetry.space_group_name_H-M   'P 1'
#
loop_
_entity.id
_entity.type
_entity.pdbx_description
1 polymer ?
#
loop_
_entity_poly.entity_id
_entity_poly.type
_entity_poly.pdbx_seq_one_letter_code
_entity_poly.pdbx_strand_id
1 'polypeptide(L)'
;MSLVNALTNDLNHFKEPFNHWTLENPLSETLIDEVYDIKFPEGDVIFDGTRAGDKTGNNLLSKLRVFITKENSFDYPELHQLVKEMQSKECTDLISKMVDRNLSNSFVRVEVIADKNGFWLEPHCDIKEKLMSSILFVNRFGENENLGTDFYTPDLKVAKTLLYRNNFGYIFTSEK
;
A
#
# COMPACT_ATOMS: atom_id res chain seq x y z
N MET A 1 -7.27 -16.54 2.14
CA MET A 1 -6.23 -16.59 1.09
C MET A 1 -5.01 -15.89 1.67
N SER A 2 -3.78 -16.19 1.27
CA SER A 2 -2.58 -15.54 1.80
C SER A 2 -1.94 -14.67 0.72
N LEU A 3 -1.13 -13.69 1.12
CA LEU A 3 -0.39 -12.85 0.19
C LEU A 3 0.53 -13.69 -0.72
N VAL A 4 1.19 -14.71 -0.18
CA VAL A 4 2.04 -15.63 -0.95
C VAL A 4 1.25 -16.33 -2.06
N ASN A 5 0.02 -16.78 -1.77
CA ASN A 5 -0.84 -17.37 -2.79
C ASN A 5 -1.21 -16.37 -3.90
N ALA A 6 -1.54 -15.13 -3.54
CA ALA A 6 -1.85 -14.08 -4.51
C ALA A 6 -0.63 -13.74 -5.37
N LEU A 7 0.56 -13.65 -4.77
CA LEU A 7 1.82 -13.42 -5.49
C LEU A 7 2.17 -14.55 -6.46
N THR A 8 1.71 -15.78 -6.18
CA THR A 8 2.03 -16.96 -6.99
C THR A 8 1.03 -17.17 -8.12
N ASN A 9 -0.27 -16.93 -7.86
CA ASN A 9 -1.34 -17.38 -8.75
C ASN A 9 -2.13 -16.25 -9.41
N ASP A 10 -2.19 -15.08 -8.77
CA ASP A 10 -3.11 -13.99 -9.14
C ASP A 10 -2.37 -12.67 -9.45
N LEU A 11 -1.11 -12.79 -9.87
CA LEU A 11 -0.23 -11.67 -10.19
C LEU A 11 -0.25 -11.36 -11.70
N ASN A 12 -0.52 -10.11 -12.03
CA ASN A 12 -0.41 -9.61 -13.41
C ASN A 12 0.72 -8.57 -13.49
N HIS A 13 1.60 -8.71 -14.47
CA HIS A 13 2.73 -7.80 -14.70
C HIS A 13 2.47 -6.85 -15.86
N PHE A 14 2.73 -5.57 -15.65
CA PHE A 14 2.63 -4.50 -16.64
C PHE A 14 3.95 -3.75 -16.73
N LYS A 15 4.34 -3.39 -17.95
CA LYS A 15 5.55 -2.59 -18.21
C LYS A 15 5.26 -1.11 -18.41
N GLU A 16 4.02 -0.79 -18.78
CA GLU A 16 3.59 0.58 -19.03
C GLU A 16 2.62 1.09 -17.95
N PRO A 17 2.71 2.35 -17.51
CA PRO A 17 3.69 3.38 -17.90
C PRO A 17 5.07 3.17 -17.26
N PHE A 18 5.19 2.27 -16.32
CA PHE A 18 6.40 1.76 -15.66
C PHE A 18 6.13 0.35 -15.11
N ASN A 19 7.18 -0.35 -14.71
CA ASN A 19 7.03 -1.69 -14.16
C ASN A 19 6.16 -1.69 -12.89
N HIS A 20 5.02 -2.37 -12.97
CA HIS A 20 4.13 -2.59 -11.84
C HIS A 20 3.40 -3.92 -11.97
N TRP A 21 2.92 -4.41 -10.85
CA TRP A 21 2.17 -5.67 -10.74
C TRP A 21 0.86 -5.42 -10.04
N THR A 22 -0.21 -6.07 -10.46
CA THR A 22 -1.49 -6.05 -9.77
C THR A 22 -1.79 -7.41 -9.17
N LEU A 23 -2.51 -7.39 -8.06
CA LEU A 23 -2.88 -8.54 -7.25
C LEU A 23 -4.40 -8.57 -7.10
N GLU A 24 -5.00 -9.72 -7.33
CA GLU A 24 -6.39 -9.98 -6.99
C GLU A 24 -6.46 -10.77 -5.68
N ASN A 25 -7.36 -10.38 -4.79
CA ASN A 25 -7.64 -11.06 -3.51
C ASN A 25 -6.42 -11.37 -2.62
N PRO A 26 -5.48 -10.42 -2.43
CA PRO A 26 -4.28 -10.68 -1.61
C PRO A 26 -4.54 -10.84 -0.12
N LEU A 27 -5.69 -10.41 0.38
CA LEU A 27 -6.00 -10.38 1.81
C LEU A 27 -7.05 -11.44 2.18
N SER A 28 -6.98 -11.94 3.42
CA SER A 28 -8.04 -12.76 3.99
C SER A 28 -9.24 -11.89 4.42
N GLU A 29 -10.43 -12.48 4.50
CA GLU A 29 -11.61 -11.78 5.00
C GLU A 29 -11.42 -11.31 6.45
N THR A 30 -10.79 -12.11 7.30
CA THR A 30 -10.49 -11.75 8.69
C THR A 30 -9.58 -10.53 8.79
N LEU A 31 -8.60 -10.40 7.89
CA LEU A 31 -7.73 -9.22 7.84
C LEU A 31 -8.50 -8.00 7.34
N ILE A 32 -9.37 -8.16 6.36
CA ILE A 32 -10.25 -7.08 5.88
C ILE A 32 -11.17 -6.61 7.01
N ASP A 33 -11.76 -7.53 7.77
CA ASP A 33 -12.57 -7.20 8.95
C ASP A 33 -11.76 -6.39 9.97
N GLU A 34 -10.54 -6.85 10.30
CA GLU A 34 -9.66 -6.14 11.24
C GLU A 34 -9.32 -4.73 10.75
N VAL A 35 -9.06 -4.52 9.45
CA VAL A 35 -8.80 -3.20 8.87
C VAL A 35 -9.98 -2.25 9.07
N TYR A 36 -11.22 -2.73 8.92
CA TYR A 36 -12.41 -1.91 9.14
C TYR A 36 -12.67 -1.59 10.60
N ASP A 37 -12.24 -2.45 11.53
CA ASP A 37 -12.41 -2.26 12.97
C ASP A 37 -11.32 -1.34 13.57
N ILE A 38 -10.34 -0.90 12.78
CA ILE A 38 -9.28 -0.01 13.25
C ILE A 38 -9.86 1.30 13.77
N LYS A 39 -9.50 1.61 14.99
CA LYS A 39 -9.73 2.92 15.59
C LYS A 39 -8.53 3.82 15.29
N PHE A 40 -8.71 4.73 14.37
CA PHE A 40 -7.69 5.72 14.10
C PHE A 40 -7.55 6.68 15.28
N PRO A 41 -6.31 7.09 15.62
CA PRO A 41 -6.10 8.02 16.73
C PRO A 41 -6.84 9.33 16.47
N GLU A 42 -7.54 9.81 17.49
CA GLU A 42 -8.11 11.16 17.50
C GLU A 42 -7.01 12.18 17.84
N GLY A 43 -6.99 13.29 17.15
CA GLY A 43 -6.08 14.40 17.44
C GLY A 43 -5.21 14.80 16.27
N ASP A 44 -4.42 15.83 16.48
CA ASP A 44 -3.47 16.35 15.49
C ASP A 44 -2.31 15.38 15.34
N VAL A 45 -2.28 14.68 14.23
CA VAL A 45 -1.07 13.95 13.84
C VAL A 45 -0.04 14.99 13.41
N ILE A 46 1.00 15.15 14.20
CA ILE A 46 2.11 16.04 13.85
C ILE A 46 2.85 15.41 12.68
N PHE A 47 2.67 15.98 11.49
CA PHE A 47 3.42 15.63 10.31
C PHE A 47 4.70 16.47 10.29
N ASP A 48 5.84 15.83 10.16
CA ASP A 48 7.15 16.48 10.11
C ASP A 48 7.50 17.06 8.74
N GLY A 49 6.62 16.92 7.77
CA GLY A 49 6.81 17.40 6.40
C GLY A 49 7.82 16.59 5.58
N THR A 50 8.27 15.45 6.08
CA THR A 50 9.24 14.59 5.37
C THR A 50 8.60 13.77 4.26
N ARG A 51 7.26 13.63 4.26
CA ARG A 51 6.50 12.86 3.28
C ARG A 51 5.77 13.79 2.31
N ALA A 52 5.58 13.35 1.08
CA ALA A 52 4.84 14.11 0.08
C ALA A 52 3.42 14.46 0.57
N GLY A 53 2.71 13.53 1.19
CA GLY A 53 1.38 13.75 1.77
C GLY A 53 1.34 14.73 2.94
N ASP A 54 2.47 15.00 3.59
CA ASP A 54 2.56 15.92 4.71
C ASP A 54 2.77 17.38 4.25
N LYS A 55 3.14 17.58 2.98
CA LYS A 55 3.49 18.89 2.41
C LYS A 55 2.31 19.62 1.79
N THR A 56 1.20 18.95 1.58
CA THR A 56 0.02 19.50 0.93
C THR A 56 -0.87 20.30 1.91
N GLY A 57 -0.34 21.39 2.43
CA GLY A 57 -1.06 22.53 3.03
C GLY A 57 -2.24 22.15 3.93
N ASN A 58 -3.43 22.61 3.60
CA ASN A 58 -4.66 22.45 4.40
C ASN A 58 -5.20 20.99 4.46
N ASN A 59 -4.54 20.00 3.86
CA ASN A 59 -4.96 18.60 3.81
C ASN A 59 -4.30 17.72 4.88
N LEU A 60 -3.58 18.28 5.83
CA LEU A 60 -2.89 17.55 6.89
C LEU A 60 -3.83 16.64 7.71
N LEU A 61 -5.10 17.03 7.85
CA LEU A 61 -6.12 16.26 8.56
C LEU A 61 -6.94 15.32 7.70
N SER A 62 -6.64 15.23 6.40
CA SER A 62 -7.43 14.42 5.46
C SER A 62 -6.96 12.97 5.35
N LYS A 63 -5.86 12.61 6.01
CA LYS A 63 -5.28 11.27 6.01
C LYS A 63 -5.03 10.78 7.43
N LEU A 64 -5.73 9.73 7.82
CA LEU A 64 -5.51 9.04 9.08
C LEU A 64 -4.59 7.84 8.86
N ARG A 65 -3.75 7.52 9.86
CA ARG A 65 -2.79 6.43 9.76
C ARG A 65 -2.65 5.66 11.06
N VAL A 66 -2.50 4.34 10.94
CA VAL A 66 -2.03 3.46 12.00
C VAL A 66 -0.84 2.66 11.46
N PHE A 67 0.30 2.77 12.12
CA PHE A 67 1.47 1.95 11.83
C PHE A 67 1.36 0.63 12.58
N ILE A 68 1.63 -0.47 11.89
CA ILE A 68 1.65 -1.79 12.51
C ILE A 68 3.07 -2.02 13.04
N THR A 69 3.18 -2.10 14.36
CA THR A 69 4.43 -2.23 15.09
C THR A 69 4.37 -3.43 16.05
N LYS A 70 5.48 -3.75 16.71
CA LYS A 70 5.49 -4.82 17.73
C LYS A 70 4.63 -4.46 18.93
N GLU A 71 4.56 -3.18 19.25
CA GLU A 71 3.86 -2.65 20.43
C GLU A 71 2.34 -2.81 20.32
N ASN A 72 1.79 -2.70 19.09
CA ASN A 72 0.34 -2.84 18.85
C ASN A 72 -0.06 -4.17 18.19
N SER A 73 0.84 -5.17 18.19
CA SER A 73 0.59 -6.47 17.56
C SER A 73 -0.54 -7.28 18.21
N PHE A 74 -0.86 -7.00 19.48
CA PHE A 74 -2.00 -7.62 20.16
C PHE A 74 -3.34 -7.01 19.77
N ASP A 75 -3.34 -5.72 19.41
CA ASP A 75 -4.54 -5.02 18.97
C ASP A 75 -4.90 -5.36 17.51
N TYR A 76 -3.88 -5.72 16.70
CA TYR A 76 -4.02 -5.99 15.26
C TYR A 76 -3.34 -7.32 14.86
N PRO A 77 -3.85 -8.46 15.32
CA PRO A 77 -3.20 -9.77 15.11
C PRO A 77 -3.14 -10.19 13.63
N GLU A 78 -4.16 -9.91 12.83
CA GLU A 78 -4.20 -10.27 11.40
C GLU A 78 -3.20 -9.43 10.59
N LEU A 79 -3.16 -8.12 10.83
CA LEU A 79 -2.16 -7.23 10.22
C LEU A 79 -0.74 -7.59 10.66
N HIS A 80 -0.56 -7.99 11.91
CA HIS A 80 0.74 -8.47 12.37
C HIS A 80 1.14 -9.79 11.71
N GLN A 81 0.17 -10.66 11.44
CA GLN A 81 0.42 -11.89 10.67
C GLN A 81 0.81 -11.57 9.22
N LEU A 82 0.17 -10.57 8.59
CA LEU A 82 0.60 -10.06 7.27
C LEU A 82 2.04 -9.56 7.29
N VAL A 83 2.45 -8.81 8.33
CA VAL A 83 3.85 -8.37 8.49
C VAL A 83 4.80 -9.56 8.55
N LYS A 84 4.46 -10.60 9.33
CA LYS A 84 5.28 -11.83 9.41
C LYS A 84 5.36 -12.55 8.08
N GLU A 85 4.25 -12.65 7.35
CA GLU A 85 4.21 -13.26 6.03
C GLU A 85 5.09 -12.49 5.04
N MET A 86 4.99 -11.17 5.00
CA MET A 86 5.83 -10.31 4.13
C MET A 86 7.32 -10.42 4.46
N GLN A 87 7.68 -10.65 5.71
CA GLN A 87 9.07 -10.84 6.16
C GLN A 87 9.53 -12.29 6.08
N SER A 88 8.67 -13.23 5.73
CA SER A 88 9.07 -14.62 5.54
C SER A 88 10.07 -14.76 4.39
N LYS A 89 10.95 -15.76 4.49
CA LYS A 89 11.90 -16.02 3.40
C LYS A 89 11.21 -16.30 2.08
N GLU A 90 10.10 -17.05 2.11
CA GLU A 90 9.31 -17.40 0.93
C GLU A 90 8.77 -16.14 0.24
N CYS A 91 8.08 -15.27 0.97
CA CYS A 91 7.53 -14.04 0.42
C CYS A 91 8.63 -13.09 -0.06
N THR A 92 9.70 -12.93 0.72
CA THR A 92 10.84 -12.08 0.37
C THR A 92 11.53 -12.57 -0.89
N ASP A 93 11.74 -13.87 -1.07
CA ASP A 93 12.35 -14.45 -2.28
C ASP A 93 11.45 -14.25 -3.51
N LEU A 94 10.13 -14.47 -3.37
CA LEU A 94 9.16 -14.25 -4.45
C LEU A 94 9.17 -12.79 -4.91
N ILE A 95 9.05 -11.86 -3.97
CA ILE A 95 9.04 -10.43 -4.31
C ILE A 95 10.40 -10.00 -4.87
N SER A 96 11.53 -10.43 -4.29
CA SER A 96 12.88 -10.12 -4.80
C SER A 96 13.04 -10.50 -6.26
N LYS A 97 12.59 -11.71 -6.61
CA LYS A 97 12.61 -12.22 -7.99
C LYS A 97 11.70 -11.41 -8.91
N MET A 98 10.51 -11.06 -8.42
CA MET A 98 9.51 -10.32 -9.17
C MET A 98 10.00 -8.92 -9.53
N VAL A 99 10.53 -8.18 -8.54
CA VAL A 99 10.97 -6.78 -8.71
C VAL A 99 12.43 -6.65 -9.18
N ASP A 100 13.12 -7.77 -9.38
CA ASP A 100 14.57 -7.82 -9.71
C ASP A 100 15.42 -6.98 -8.74
N ARG A 101 15.15 -7.13 -7.45
CA ARG A 101 15.89 -6.43 -6.38
C ARG A 101 16.15 -7.34 -5.20
N ASN A 102 17.32 -7.22 -4.59
CA ASN A 102 17.63 -7.95 -3.38
C ASN A 102 16.93 -7.30 -2.17
N LEU A 103 15.94 -7.99 -1.62
CA LEU A 103 15.22 -7.56 -0.42
C LEU A 103 15.74 -8.21 0.87
N SER A 104 16.79 -9.07 0.80
CA SER A 104 17.41 -9.61 2.01
C SER A 104 17.99 -8.45 2.83
N ASN A 105 17.79 -8.40 4.12
CA ASN A 105 18.19 -7.29 5.00
C ASN A 105 17.38 -5.98 4.80
N SER A 106 16.26 -6.02 4.11
CA SER A 106 15.30 -4.91 4.10
C SER A 106 14.29 -5.04 5.23
N PHE A 107 13.58 -3.96 5.51
CA PHE A 107 12.48 -3.92 6.46
C PHE A 107 11.16 -3.66 5.73
N VAL A 108 10.11 -4.34 6.15
CA VAL A 108 8.75 -3.98 5.73
C VAL A 108 8.17 -2.99 6.73
N ARG A 109 7.51 -1.96 6.23
CA ARG A 109 6.66 -1.06 6.98
C ARG A 109 5.24 -1.23 6.48
N VAL A 110 4.34 -1.62 7.38
CA VAL A 110 2.91 -1.73 7.09
C VAL A 110 2.19 -0.60 7.82
N GLU A 111 1.35 0.09 7.09
CA GLU A 111 0.48 1.12 7.63
C GLU A 111 -0.93 0.96 7.06
N VAL A 112 -1.94 1.12 7.90
CA VAL A 112 -3.32 1.24 7.46
C VAL A 112 -3.65 2.71 7.34
N ILE A 113 -4.23 3.08 6.22
CA ILE A 113 -4.49 4.47 5.85
C ILE A 113 -5.99 4.62 5.55
N ALA A 114 -6.60 5.64 6.12
CA ALA A 114 -7.92 6.10 5.72
C ALA A 114 -7.81 7.54 5.20
N ASP A 115 -8.08 7.70 3.92
CA ASP A 115 -8.16 9.00 3.28
C ASP A 115 -9.56 9.59 3.51
N LYS A 116 -9.64 10.84 3.93
CA LYS A 116 -10.90 11.55 4.14
C LYS A 116 -11.29 12.34 2.89
N ASN A 117 -12.52 12.80 2.87
CA ASN A 117 -13.02 13.65 1.80
C ASN A 117 -12.10 14.87 1.58
N GLY A 118 -11.72 15.10 0.33
CA GLY A 118 -10.81 16.16 -0.07
C GLY A 118 -9.32 15.79 0.00
N PHE A 119 -8.97 14.56 0.37
CA PHE A 119 -7.59 14.09 0.24
C PHE A 119 -7.15 14.07 -1.23
N TRP A 120 -5.99 14.62 -1.48
CA TRP A 120 -5.32 14.54 -2.77
C TRP A 120 -3.81 14.55 -2.56
N LEU A 121 -3.11 13.78 -3.35
CA LEU A 121 -1.66 13.69 -3.30
C LEU A 121 -1.09 14.01 -4.69
N GLU A 122 -0.16 14.96 -4.75
CA GLU A 122 0.50 15.33 -5.98
C GLU A 122 1.25 14.12 -6.61
N PRO A 123 1.28 14.06 -7.96
CA PRO A 123 2.12 13.09 -8.65
C PRO A 123 3.56 13.19 -8.17
N HIS A 124 4.14 12.08 -7.74
CA HIS A 124 5.50 12.00 -7.22
C HIS A 124 6.09 10.62 -7.45
N CYS A 125 7.40 10.52 -7.39
CA CYS A 125 8.10 9.24 -7.28
C CYS A 125 8.40 8.96 -5.82
N ASP A 126 8.37 7.70 -5.44
CA ASP A 126 8.83 7.28 -4.13
C ASP A 126 10.33 7.54 -3.95
N ILE A 127 10.76 7.71 -2.71
CA ILE A 127 12.17 7.92 -2.38
C ILE A 127 13.01 6.67 -2.73
N LYS A 128 14.30 6.87 -3.02
CA LYS A 128 15.20 5.81 -3.50
C LYS A 128 15.45 4.69 -2.49
N GLU A 129 15.26 4.98 -1.21
CA GLU A 129 15.39 4.02 -0.11
C GLU A 129 14.27 2.98 -0.11
N LYS A 130 13.12 3.28 -0.73
CA LYS A 130 12.06 2.32 -0.92
C LYS A 130 12.41 1.38 -2.07
N LEU A 131 12.74 0.15 -1.75
CA LEU A 131 13.03 -0.88 -2.76
C LEU A 131 11.79 -1.28 -3.54
N MET A 132 10.64 -1.23 -2.89
CA MET A 132 9.32 -1.42 -3.49
C MET A 132 8.26 -0.74 -2.63
N SER A 133 7.13 -0.45 -3.24
CA SER A 133 5.90 -0.04 -2.56
C SER A 133 4.75 -0.95 -2.97
N SER A 134 3.88 -1.26 -2.02
CA SER A 134 2.65 -2.01 -2.25
C SER A 134 1.48 -1.24 -1.65
N ILE A 135 0.39 -1.17 -2.37
CA ILE A 135 -0.88 -0.64 -1.88
C ILE A 135 -1.95 -1.71 -2.09
N LEU A 136 -2.66 -2.03 -1.02
CA LEU A 136 -3.75 -3.00 -1.01
C LEU A 136 -5.03 -2.26 -0.65
N PHE A 137 -5.98 -2.24 -1.56
CA PHE A 137 -7.25 -1.55 -1.40
C PHE A 137 -8.27 -2.41 -0.68
N VAL A 138 -9.00 -1.78 0.21
CA VAL A 138 -10.10 -2.38 0.94
C VAL A 138 -11.35 -1.52 0.73
N ASN A 139 -12.18 -1.88 -0.26
CA ASN A 139 -13.42 -1.19 -0.64
C ASN A 139 -14.60 -2.12 -0.41
N ARG A 140 -14.87 -2.47 0.85
CA ARG A 140 -15.87 -3.46 1.21
C ARG A 140 -17.31 -3.00 0.97
N PHE A 141 -17.55 -1.71 1.09
CA PHE A 141 -18.93 -1.16 1.04
C PHE A 141 -19.27 -0.50 -0.28
N GLY A 142 -18.45 -0.67 -1.32
CA GLY A 142 -18.74 -0.18 -2.66
C GLY A 142 -18.59 1.34 -2.78
N GLU A 143 -17.57 1.91 -2.14
CA GLU A 143 -17.18 3.29 -2.37
C GLU A 143 -16.80 3.51 -3.83
N ASN A 144 -16.76 4.77 -4.25
CA ASN A 144 -16.44 5.11 -5.63
C ASN A 144 -15.08 4.55 -6.07
N GLU A 145 -15.07 3.65 -7.04
CA GLU A 145 -13.85 3.01 -7.53
C GLU A 145 -12.85 3.99 -8.17
N ASN A 146 -13.30 5.18 -8.59
CA ASN A 146 -12.42 6.21 -9.11
C ASN A 146 -11.56 6.91 -8.03
N LEU A 147 -11.70 6.53 -6.76
CA LEU A 147 -10.82 6.98 -5.66
C LEU A 147 -9.49 6.21 -5.60
N GLY A 148 -9.17 5.43 -6.61
CA GLY A 148 -7.93 4.67 -6.70
C GLY A 148 -6.68 5.51 -6.96
N THR A 149 -5.68 4.92 -7.60
CA THR A 149 -4.40 5.58 -7.86
C THR A 149 -4.20 5.83 -9.34
N ASP A 150 -3.86 7.05 -9.69
CA ASP A 150 -3.46 7.43 -11.04
C ASP A 150 -1.95 7.28 -11.23
N PHE A 151 -1.57 6.59 -12.28
CA PHE A 151 -0.20 6.55 -12.78
C PHE A 151 -0.01 7.58 -13.89
N TYR A 152 1.06 8.31 -13.80
CA TYR A 152 1.36 9.41 -14.71
C TYR A 152 2.54 9.10 -15.61
N THR A 153 2.51 9.64 -16.82
CA THR A 153 3.67 9.74 -17.70
C THR A 153 4.63 10.83 -17.19
N PRO A 154 5.90 10.87 -17.67
CA PRO A 154 6.83 11.93 -17.30
C PRO A 154 6.36 13.35 -17.60
N ASP A 155 5.46 13.54 -18.59
CA ASP A 155 4.83 14.81 -18.93
C ASP A 155 3.54 15.07 -18.14
N LEU A 156 3.34 14.37 -17.02
CA LEU A 156 2.24 14.53 -16.07
C LEU A 156 0.83 14.31 -16.65
N LYS A 157 0.71 13.44 -17.65
CA LYS A 157 -0.59 12.98 -18.13
C LYS A 157 -0.94 11.66 -17.45
N VAL A 158 -2.22 11.49 -17.09
CA VAL A 158 -2.71 10.22 -16.59
C VAL A 158 -2.57 9.15 -17.68
N ALA A 159 -1.75 8.14 -17.39
CA ALA A 159 -1.53 7.00 -18.28
C ALA A 159 -2.42 5.81 -17.94
N LYS A 160 -2.70 5.61 -16.65
CA LYS A 160 -3.50 4.49 -16.14
C LYS A 160 -4.08 4.84 -14.79
N THR A 161 -5.33 4.47 -14.55
CA THR A 161 -5.95 4.52 -13.22
C THR A 161 -6.12 3.10 -12.70
N LEU A 162 -5.61 2.83 -11.51
CA LEU A 162 -5.88 1.61 -10.76
C LEU A 162 -7.10 1.86 -9.87
N LEU A 163 -8.18 1.16 -10.15
CA LEU A 163 -9.45 1.37 -9.47
C LEU A 163 -9.39 0.95 -8.00
N TYR A 164 -10.06 1.71 -7.13
CA TYR A 164 -10.26 1.41 -5.72
C TYR A 164 -11.29 0.27 -5.57
N ARG A 165 -10.85 -0.98 -5.79
CA ARG A 165 -11.67 -2.17 -5.67
C ARG A 165 -11.40 -2.89 -4.36
N ASN A 166 -12.41 -3.61 -3.86
CA ASN A 166 -12.21 -4.43 -2.68
C ASN A 166 -11.21 -5.55 -2.93
N ASN A 167 -10.29 -5.75 -1.99
CA ASN A 167 -9.28 -6.81 -2.01
C ASN A 167 -8.48 -6.85 -3.32
N PHE A 168 -8.11 -5.69 -3.80
CA PHE A 168 -7.27 -5.47 -4.97
C PHE A 168 -6.03 -4.70 -4.56
N GLY A 169 -4.91 -4.96 -5.19
CA GLY A 169 -3.70 -4.24 -4.87
C GLY A 169 -2.72 -4.14 -6.02
N TYR A 170 -1.68 -3.39 -5.78
CA TYR A 170 -0.58 -3.27 -6.72
C TYR A 170 0.75 -3.09 -6.02
N ILE A 171 1.80 -3.47 -6.73
CA ILE A 171 3.19 -3.34 -6.32
C ILE A 171 3.93 -2.58 -7.41
N PHE A 172 4.83 -1.70 -7.03
CA PHE A 172 5.72 -1.01 -7.96
C PHE A 172 7.07 -0.76 -7.32
N THR A 173 8.04 -0.46 -8.16
CA THR A 173 9.38 -0.04 -7.73
C THR A 173 9.60 1.42 -8.11
N SER A 174 10.25 2.20 -7.23
CA SER A 174 10.76 3.51 -7.64
C SER A 174 11.78 3.29 -8.76
N GLU A 175 11.58 3.90 -9.91
CA GLU A 175 12.60 3.92 -10.96
C GLU A 175 13.81 4.75 -10.51
N LYS A 176 15.01 4.32 -10.97
CA LYS A 176 16.26 5.02 -10.67
C LYS A 176 16.42 6.28 -11.49
#